data_21aa6ca7d33bf93fb21c744d790aa87a
#
_entry.id   21aa6ca7d33bf93fb21c744d790aa87a
#
_cell.length_a   1.000
_cell.length_b   1.000
_cell.length_c   1.000
_cell.angle_alpha   90.00
_cell.angle_beta   90.00
_cell.angle_gamma   90.00
#
_symmetry.space_group_name_H-M   'P 1'
#
loop_
_entity.id
_entity.type
_entity.pdbx_description
1 polymer ?
#
loop_
_entity_poly.entity_id
_entity_poly.type
_entity_poly.pdbx_seq_one_letter_code
_entity_poly.pdbx_strand_id
1 'polypeptide(L)'
;MNKKSFSVLRMFIIAVMMAAISVVYAQTSPGDFTNEPDKTMADAHESFLKGEMNKAAEQINKAAAYVKKEADKVAKDTKEGVKKAADDLDRLAQGVKKGTVKSSDELKKTFAKVDYELAKAWHNTADEAKKSGKDPSNALKEAGAWIEGSARWSVTQLKEGTQASIEAVKKVGKGAAKGAKAGAEEVDKLFKGIGEGIEDVGRKL
;
A
#
# COMPACT_ATOMS: atom_id res chain seq x y z
N MET A 1 -49.19 -16.18 25.20
CA MET A 1 -47.83 -15.76 24.70
C MET A 1 -47.93 -14.33 24.20
N ASN A 2 -47.18 -13.43 24.77
CA ASN A 2 -47.43 -11.98 24.70
C ASN A 2 -46.75 -11.38 23.45
N LYS A 3 -47.54 -10.85 22.50
CA LYS A 3 -47.08 -10.23 21.23
C LYS A 3 -46.06 -9.11 21.45
N LYS A 4 -45.99 -8.50 22.63
CA LYS A 4 -45.00 -7.45 22.97
C LYS A 4 -43.55 -7.98 23.15
N SER A 5 -43.40 -9.25 23.54
CA SER A 5 -42.06 -9.85 23.73
C SER A 5 -41.32 -10.13 22.41
N PHE A 6 -42.04 -10.38 21.31
CA PHE A 6 -41.45 -10.65 19.99
C PHE A 6 -40.92 -9.38 19.30
N SER A 7 -41.50 -8.22 19.61
CA SER A 7 -41.08 -6.95 19.03
C SER A 7 -39.73 -6.45 19.61
N VAL A 8 -39.55 -6.64 20.92
CA VAL A 8 -38.31 -6.25 21.61
C VAL A 8 -37.12 -7.13 21.18
N LEU A 9 -37.37 -8.44 21.00
CA LEU A 9 -36.33 -9.36 20.54
C LEU A 9 -35.88 -9.05 19.11
N ARG A 10 -36.78 -8.65 18.21
CA ARG A 10 -36.45 -8.24 16.83
C ARG A 10 -35.65 -6.92 16.79
N MET A 11 -35.98 -5.95 17.65
CA MET A 11 -35.21 -4.71 17.75
C MET A 11 -33.77 -4.95 18.27
N PHE A 12 -33.58 -5.89 19.20
CA PHE A 12 -32.27 -6.24 19.73
C PHE A 12 -31.37 -6.92 18.65
N ILE A 13 -31.94 -7.79 17.82
CA ILE A 13 -31.21 -8.47 16.76
C ILE A 13 -30.74 -7.47 15.67
N ILE A 14 -31.58 -6.49 15.33
CA ILE A 14 -31.23 -5.45 14.35
C ILE A 14 -30.14 -4.51 14.91
N ALA A 15 -30.22 -4.16 16.20
CA ALA A 15 -29.18 -3.32 16.83
C ALA A 15 -27.82 -4.03 16.93
N VAL A 16 -27.79 -5.33 17.20
CA VAL A 16 -26.55 -6.13 17.25
C VAL A 16 -25.97 -6.34 15.86
N MET A 17 -26.78 -6.50 14.81
CA MET A 17 -26.28 -6.57 13.43
C MET A 17 -25.72 -5.24 12.94
N MET A 18 -26.31 -4.09 13.31
CA MET A 18 -25.74 -2.78 12.94
C MET A 18 -24.43 -2.47 13.68
N ALA A 19 -24.27 -2.94 14.92
CA ALA A 19 -23.01 -2.78 15.65
C ALA A 19 -21.88 -3.64 15.07
N ALA A 20 -22.17 -4.83 14.52
CA ALA A 20 -21.19 -5.70 13.89
C ALA A 20 -20.69 -5.14 12.53
N ILE A 21 -21.50 -4.37 11.82
CA ILE A 21 -21.11 -3.73 10.55
C ILE A 21 -20.20 -2.52 10.81
N SER A 22 -20.33 -1.86 11.95
CA SER A 22 -19.50 -0.67 12.29
C SER A 22 -18.03 -1.02 12.62
N VAL A 23 -17.72 -2.25 12.99
CA VAL A 23 -16.35 -2.67 13.37
C VAL A 23 -15.49 -2.98 12.13
N VAL A 24 -16.08 -3.30 10.98
CA VAL A 24 -15.34 -3.65 9.76
C VAL A 24 -14.89 -2.41 8.97
N TYR A 25 -15.54 -1.26 9.13
CA TYR A 25 -15.19 -0.02 8.43
C TYR A 25 -14.18 0.87 9.16
N ALA A 26 -13.73 0.52 10.36
CA ALA A 26 -12.85 1.34 11.19
C ALA A 26 -11.34 1.13 10.92
N GLN A 27 -10.93 0.37 9.89
CA GLN A 27 -9.52 -0.04 9.74
C GLN A 27 -8.76 0.50 8.55
N THR A 28 -9.28 1.47 7.81
CA THR A 28 -8.45 2.18 6.81
C THR A 28 -8.84 3.64 6.71
N SER A 29 -8.56 4.40 7.74
CA SER A 29 -8.53 5.85 7.59
C SER A 29 -7.33 6.23 6.70
N PRO A 30 -7.52 7.10 5.68
CA PRO A 30 -6.43 7.65 4.88
C PRO A 30 -5.35 8.37 5.69
N GLY A 31 -5.59 8.63 6.97
CA GLY A 31 -4.68 9.35 7.87
C GLY A 31 -3.44 8.60 8.34
N ASP A 32 -3.31 7.30 8.06
CA ASP A 32 -2.18 6.49 8.54
C ASP A 32 -0.99 6.40 7.56
N PHE A 33 -1.10 7.01 6.39
CA PHE A 33 0.02 7.07 5.45
C PHE A 33 0.99 8.19 5.84
N THR A 34 2.23 7.82 6.16
CA THR A 34 3.27 8.76 6.62
C THR A 34 4.32 9.08 5.56
N ASN A 35 4.42 8.26 4.53
CA ASN A 35 5.42 8.36 3.47
C ASN A 35 4.82 8.83 2.15
N GLU A 36 5.62 9.53 1.32
CA GLU A 36 5.26 9.82 -0.06
C GLU A 36 5.55 8.60 -0.97
N PRO A 37 4.74 8.33 -2.01
CA PRO A 37 3.60 9.13 -2.48
C PRO A 37 2.26 8.79 -1.79
N ASP A 38 2.20 7.81 -0.89
CA ASP A 38 0.98 7.33 -0.26
C ASP A 38 0.18 8.45 0.43
N LYS A 39 0.90 9.33 1.14
CA LYS A 39 0.27 10.50 1.78
C LYS A 39 -0.44 11.38 0.75
N THR A 40 0.25 11.68 -0.35
CA THR A 40 -0.33 12.49 -1.44
C THR A 40 -1.49 11.76 -2.13
N MET A 41 -1.43 10.42 -2.28
CA MET A 41 -2.53 9.62 -2.79
C MET A 41 -3.72 9.60 -1.83
N ALA A 42 -3.49 9.56 -0.52
CA ALA A 42 -4.54 9.65 0.49
C ALA A 42 -5.24 11.02 0.46
N ASP A 43 -4.48 12.11 0.36
CA ASP A 43 -5.03 13.46 0.20
C ASP A 43 -5.86 13.57 -1.09
N ALA A 44 -5.40 12.95 -2.19
CA ALA A 44 -6.14 12.91 -3.45
C ALA A 44 -7.46 12.14 -3.33
N HIS A 45 -7.46 11.01 -2.64
CA HIS A 45 -8.65 10.23 -2.37
C HIS A 45 -9.66 11.03 -1.53
N GLU A 46 -9.20 11.73 -0.50
CA GLU A 46 -10.06 12.59 0.33
C GLU A 46 -10.66 13.74 -0.49
N SER A 47 -9.84 14.42 -1.32
CA SER A 47 -10.31 15.49 -2.21
C SER A 47 -11.33 14.97 -3.22
N PHE A 48 -11.13 13.75 -3.76
CA PHE A 48 -12.10 13.10 -4.66
C PHE A 48 -13.44 12.85 -3.96
N LEU A 49 -13.44 12.33 -2.72
CA LEU A 49 -14.66 12.09 -1.94
C LEU A 49 -15.43 13.40 -1.62
N LYS A 50 -14.71 14.51 -1.49
CA LYS A 50 -15.29 15.84 -1.30
C LYS A 50 -15.81 16.49 -2.59
N GLY A 51 -15.60 15.87 -3.75
CA GLY A 51 -15.95 16.44 -5.05
C GLY A 51 -14.98 17.51 -5.55
N GLU A 52 -13.81 17.66 -4.92
CA GLU A 52 -12.76 18.63 -5.30
C GLU A 52 -11.89 18.06 -6.44
N MET A 53 -12.51 17.77 -7.60
CA MET A 53 -11.89 16.98 -8.68
C MET A 53 -10.58 17.59 -9.22
N ASN A 54 -10.48 18.90 -9.34
CA ASN A 54 -9.26 19.57 -9.81
C ASN A 54 -8.10 19.36 -8.81
N LYS A 55 -8.39 19.50 -7.51
CA LYS A 55 -7.42 19.31 -6.44
C LYS A 55 -6.97 17.85 -6.34
N ALA A 56 -7.92 16.91 -6.43
CA ALA A 56 -7.62 15.48 -6.46
C ALA A 56 -6.69 15.15 -7.64
N ALA A 57 -6.99 15.64 -8.84
CA ALA A 57 -6.16 15.42 -10.03
C ALA A 57 -4.74 16.02 -9.87
N GLU A 58 -4.62 17.22 -9.27
CA GLU A 58 -3.32 17.83 -8.98
C GLU A 58 -2.49 16.97 -8.00
N GLN A 59 -3.12 16.46 -6.94
CA GLN A 59 -2.47 15.59 -5.97
C GLN A 59 -2.04 14.25 -6.60
N ILE A 60 -2.86 13.64 -7.47
CA ILE A 60 -2.48 12.44 -8.21
C ILE A 60 -1.27 12.70 -9.12
N ASN A 61 -1.22 13.86 -9.82
CA ASN A 61 -0.06 14.23 -10.63
C ASN A 61 1.22 14.42 -9.77
N LYS A 62 1.09 14.95 -8.55
CA LYS A 62 2.22 15.03 -7.60
C LYS A 62 2.72 13.64 -7.21
N ALA A 63 1.81 12.72 -6.93
CA ALA A 63 2.17 11.32 -6.66
C ALA A 63 2.87 10.67 -7.88
N ALA A 64 2.37 10.90 -9.11
CA ALA A 64 3.01 10.42 -10.33
C ALA A 64 4.44 10.94 -10.50
N ALA A 65 4.66 12.24 -10.22
CA ALA A 65 5.99 12.84 -10.29
C ALA A 65 6.95 12.24 -9.24
N TYR A 66 6.45 11.86 -8.07
CA TYR A 66 7.23 11.15 -7.07
C TYR A 66 7.62 9.75 -7.57
N VAL A 67 6.65 8.96 -8.07
CA VAL A 67 6.88 7.61 -8.61
C VAL A 67 7.89 7.63 -9.78
N LYS A 68 7.84 8.64 -10.65
CA LYS A 68 8.86 8.84 -11.71
C LYS A 68 10.27 8.99 -11.15
N LYS A 69 10.45 9.71 -10.04
CA LYS A 69 11.76 9.84 -9.37
C LYS A 69 12.21 8.53 -8.71
N GLU A 70 11.28 7.71 -8.20
CA GLU A 70 11.60 6.40 -7.66
C GLU A 70 12.15 5.45 -8.74
N ALA A 71 11.68 5.56 -9.99
CA ALA A 71 12.20 4.76 -11.10
C ALA A 71 13.71 4.93 -11.31
N ASP A 72 14.31 6.05 -10.91
CA ASP A 72 15.76 6.25 -11.04
C ASP A 72 16.58 5.57 -9.93
N LYS A 73 15.93 5.16 -8.85
CA LYS A 73 16.56 4.57 -7.66
C LYS A 73 16.54 3.04 -7.65
N VAL A 74 15.66 2.43 -8.46
CA VAL A 74 15.45 0.97 -8.48
C VAL A 74 16.30 0.27 -9.55
N ALA A 75 16.36 -1.05 -9.46
CA ALA A 75 17.07 -1.92 -10.40
C ALA A 75 16.64 -1.65 -11.85
N LYS A 76 17.61 -1.75 -12.78
CA LYS A 76 17.43 -1.33 -14.18
C LYS A 76 16.29 -2.07 -14.88
N ASP A 77 16.13 -3.34 -14.61
CA ASP A 77 15.14 -4.23 -15.22
C ASP A 77 13.69 -3.94 -14.75
N THR A 78 13.55 -3.25 -13.60
CA THR A 78 12.23 -2.89 -13.01
C THR A 78 11.80 -1.45 -13.29
N LYS A 79 12.69 -0.61 -13.84
CA LYS A 79 12.41 0.81 -14.11
C LYS A 79 11.16 1.01 -14.98
N GLU A 80 10.99 0.16 -15.99
CA GLU A 80 9.86 0.27 -16.92
C GLU A 80 8.52 0.02 -16.23
N GLY A 81 8.45 -0.94 -15.31
CA GLY A 81 7.26 -1.19 -14.50
C GLY A 81 6.87 0.01 -13.64
N VAL A 82 7.87 0.63 -12.99
CA VAL A 82 7.65 1.83 -12.16
C VAL A 82 7.24 3.04 -13.00
N LYS A 83 7.84 3.25 -14.19
CA LYS A 83 7.42 4.31 -15.12
C LYS A 83 5.98 4.12 -15.58
N LYS A 84 5.61 2.88 -15.94
CA LYS A 84 4.24 2.57 -16.33
C LYS A 84 3.25 2.83 -15.17
N ALA A 85 3.62 2.52 -13.94
CA ALA A 85 2.82 2.84 -12.76
C ALA A 85 2.61 4.37 -12.60
N ALA A 86 3.65 5.17 -12.85
CA ALA A 86 3.52 6.62 -12.87
C ALA A 86 2.60 7.13 -14.00
N ASP A 87 2.69 6.53 -15.20
CA ASP A 87 1.80 6.88 -16.32
C ASP A 87 0.35 6.47 -16.03
N ASP A 88 0.11 5.39 -15.26
CA ASP A 88 -1.23 5.02 -14.80
C ASP A 88 -1.81 6.09 -13.87
N LEU A 89 -0.99 6.68 -12.99
CA LEU A 89 -1.41 7.83 -12.18
C LEU A 89 -1.71 9.06 -13.03
N ASP A 90 -0.90 9.40 -14.02
CA ASP A 90 -1.16 10.52 -14.91
C ASP A 90 -2.49 10.34 -15.67
N ARG A 91 -2.78 9.12 -16.14
CA ARG A 91 -4.07 8.79 -16.77
C ARG A 91 -5.23 8.90 -15.78
N LEU A 92 -5.05 8.42 -14.55
CA LEU A 92 -6.04 8.55 -13.49
C LEU A 92 -6.35 10.03 -13.20
N ALA A 93 -5.32 10.88 -13.06
CA ALA A 93 -5.48 12.32 -12.84
C ALA A 93 -6.29 12.98 -13.94
N GLN A 94 -6.01 12.65 -15.21
CA GLN A 94 -6.78 13.14 -16.35
C GLN A 94 -8.23 12.67 -16.30
N GLY A 95 -8.47 11.40 -15.94
CA GLY A 95 -9.80 10.83 -15.79
C GLY A 95 -10.61 11.52 -14.69
N VAL A 96 -9.98 11.76 -13.54
CA VAL A 96 -10.59 12.53 -12.42
C VAL A 96 -10.96 13.93 -12.87
N LYS A 97 -10.02 14.65 -13.49
CA LYS A 97 -10.26 16.02 -13.98
C LYS A 97 -11.40 16.11 -14.99
N LYS A 98 -11.51 15.10 -15.88
CA LYS A 98 -12.57 15.03 -16.90
C LYS A 98 -13.88 14.45 -16.36
N GLY A 99 -13.93 14.02 -15.10
CA GLY A 99 -15.09 13.38 -14.50
C GLY A 99 -15.42 12.00 -15.11
N THR A 100 -14.47 11.31 -15.74
CA THR A 100 -14.66 9.95 -16.28
C THR A 100 -14.46 8.88 -15.23
N VAL A 101 -13.65 9.12 -14.21
CA VAL A 101 -13.53 8.28 -13.02
C VAL A 101 -14.75 8.50 -12.14
N LYS A 102 -15.49 7.42 -11.85
CA LYS A 102 -16.81 7.50 -11.19
C LYS A 102 -16.81 7.01 -9.75
N SER A 103 -15.82 6.24 -9.34
CA SER A 103 -15.77 5.68 -8.00
C SER A 103 -14.41 5.87 -7.34
N SER A 104 -14.43 5.96 -6.02
CA SER A 104 -13.19 5.96 -5.23
C SER A 104 -12.44 4.63 -5.30
N ASP A 105 -13.12 3.53 -5.66
CA ASP A 105 -12.49 2.22 -5.80
C ASP A 105 -11.56 2.16 -7.03
N GLU A 106 -11.85 2.93 -8.09
CA GLU A 106 -10.93 3.08 -9.22
C GLU A 106 -9.62 3.75 -8.79
N LEU A 107 -9.69 4.79 -7.92
CA LEU A 107 -8.49 5.41 -7.34
C LEU A 107 -7.71 4.40 -6.53
N LYS A 108 -8.37 3.75 -5.55
CA LYS A 108 -7.75 2.79 -4.65
C LYS A 108 -7.07 1.65 -5.41
N LYS A 109 -7.73 1.11 -6.44
CA LYS A 109 -7.18 0.05 -7.28
C LYS A 109 -5.92 0.51 -8.01
N THR A 110 -5.90 1.74 -8.52
CA THR A 110 -4.71 2.29 -9.19
C THR A 110 -3.59 2.51 -8.18
N PHE A 111 -3.88 3.07 -7.02
CA PHE A 111 -2.90 3.30 -5.95
C PHE A 111 -2.30 1.97 -5.46
N ALA A 112 -3.12 0.95 -5.22
CA ALA A 112 -2.65 -0.38 -4.85
C ALA A 112 -1.68 -0.96 -5.89
N LYS A 113 -1.96 -0.80 -7.19
CA LYS A 113 -1.07 -1.26 -8.25
C LYS A 113 0.24 -0.50 -8.30
N VAL A 114 0.22 0.80 -8.06
CA VAL A 114 1.43 1.64 -8.01
C VAL A 114 2.36 1.15 -6.91
N ASP A 115 1.85 0.98 -5.70
CA ASP A 115 2.63 0.48 -4.57
C ASP A 115 3.13 -0.94 -4.80
N TYR A 116 2.32 -1.79 -5.43
CA TYR A 116 2.74 -3.14 -5.80
C TYR A 116 3.94 -3.13 -6.77
N GLU A 117 3.93 -2.28 -7.80
CA GLU A 117 5.06 -2.17 -8.74
C GLU A 117 6.30 -1.57 -8.06
N LEU A 118 6.12 -0.62 -7.14
CA LEU A 118 7.22 -0.11 -6.31
C LEU A 118 7.79 -1.18 -5.39
N ALA A 119 6.94 -1.98 -4.73
CA ALA A 119 7.37 -3.10 -3.88
C ALA A 119 8.23 -4.11 -4.66
N LYS A 120 7.77 -4.52 -5.85
CA LYS A 120 8.54 -5.41 -6.74
C LYS A 120 9.89 -4.82 -7.13
N ALA A 121 9.89 -3.55 -7.51
CA ALA A 121 11.10 -2.87 -7.96
C ALA A 121 12.14 -2.76 -6.84
N TRP A 122 11.72 -2.44 -5.63
CA TRP A 122 12.62 -2.37 -4.49
C TRP A 122 13.07 -3.76 -4.00
N HIS A 123 12.21 -4.78 -4.09
CA HIS A 123 12.61 -6.16 -3.79
C HIS A 123 13.69 -6.66 -4.77
N ASN A 124 13.56 -6.39 -6.07
CA ASN A 124 14.59 -6.71 -7.05
C ASN A 124 15.88 -5.91 -6.82
N THR A 125 15.75 -4.63 -6.42
CA THR A 125 16.93 -3.81 -6.05
C THR A 125 17.67 -4.41 -4.85
N ALA A 126 16.94 -4.96 -3.89
CA ALA A 126 17.52 -5.68 -2.76
C ALA A 126 18.24 -6.97 -3.21
N ASP A 127 17.64 -7.72 -4.15
CA ASP A 127 18.24 -8.94 -4.70
C ASP A 127 19.55 -8.64 -5.45
N GLU A 128 19.58 -7.59 -6.28
CA GLU A 128 20.82 -7.12 -6.93
C GLU A 128 21.89 -6.68 -5.92
N ALA A 129 21.50 -5.97 -4.87
CA ALA A 129 22.42 -5.58 -3.81
C ALA A 129 23.03 -6.82 -3.12
N LYS A 130 22.21 -7.82 -2.77
CA LYS A 130 22.65 -9.07 -2.18
C LYS A 130 23.61 -9.83 -3.07
N LYS A 131 23.26 -10.00 -4.36
CA LYS A 131 24.13 -10.68 -5.37
C LYS A 131 25.48 -9.97 -5.56
N SER A 132 25.50 -8.65 -5.37
CA SER A 132 26.71 -7.83 -5.47
C SER A 132 27.50 -7.72 -4.16
N GLY A 133 27.13 -8.46 -3.11
CA GLY A 133 27.77 -8.39 -1.79
C GLY A 133 27.50 -7.08 -1.02
N LYS A 134 26.52 -6.30 -1.45
CA LYS A 134 26.09 -5.06 -0.79
C LYS A 134 24.98 -5.37 0.22
N ASP A 135 24.80 -4.46 1.18
CA ASP A 135 23.71 -4.56 2.16
C ASP A 135 22.35 -4.31 1.51
N PRO A 136 21.40 -5.28 1.47
CA PRO A 136 20.09 -5.12 0.88
C PRO A 136 19.03 -4.53 1.84
N SER A 137 19.38 -4.27 3.11
CA SER A 137 18.43 -3.94 4.18
C SER A 137 17.58 -2.72 3.86
N ASN A 138 18.17 -1.67 3.30
CA ASN A 138 17.43 -0.47 2.93
C ASN A 138 16.43 -0.73 1.81
N ALA A 139 16.81 -1.49 0.78
CA ALA A 139 15.92 -1.82 -0.32
C ALA A 139 14.77 -2.76 0.13
N LEU A 140 15.05 -3.71 1.02
CA LEU A 140 14.01 -4.55 1.64
C LEU A 140 13.04 -3.73 2.49
N LYS A 141 13.53 -2.74 3.22
CA LYS A 141 12.69 -1.83 4.00
C LYS A 141 11.73 -1.07 3.10
N GLU A 142 12.22 -0.51 1.99
CA GLU A 142 11.37 0.16 1.01
C GLU A 142 10.34 -0.81 0.40
N ALA A 143 10.76 -2.01 -0.03
CA ALA A 143 9.84 -3.03 -0.55
C ALA A 143 8.74 -3.39 0.46
N GLY A 144 9.08 -3.54 1.75
CA GLY A 144 8.14 -3.80 2.82
C GLY A 144 7.13 -2.66 3.02
N ALA A 145 7.56 -1.41 2.95
CA ALA A 145 6.69 -0.25 3.08
C ALA A 145 5.67 -0.19 1.92
N TRP A 146 6.12 -0.42 0.68
CA TRP A 146 5.24 -0.39 -0.50
C TRP A 146 4.24 -1.55 -0.52
N ILE A 147 4.63 -2.76 -0.08
CA ILE A 147 3.65 -3.86 -0.02
C ILE A 147 2.60 -3.63 1.08
N GLU A 148 2.98 -2.97 2.18
CA GLU A 148 2.04 -2.55 3.21
C GLU A 148 1.05 -1.50 2.66
N GLY A 149 1.52 -0.50 1.89
CA GLY A 149 0.69 0.49 1.19
C GLY A 149 -0.29 -0.17 0.23
N SER A 150 0.20 -1.03 -0.67
CA SER A 150 -0.61 -1.77 -1.63
C SER A 150 -1.71 -2.59 -0.95
N ALA A 151 -1.37 -3.28 0.16
CA ALA A 151 -2.33 -4.06 0.94
C ALA A 151 -3.43 -3.18 1.58
N ARG A 152 -3.08 -1.99 2.06
CA ARG A 152 -4.04 -1.02 2.61
C ARG A 152 -5.00 -0.51 1.53
N TRP A 153 -4.50 -0.10 0.36
CA TRP A 153 -5.32 0.37 -0.74
C TRP A 153 -6.26 -0.71 -1.30
N SER A 154 -5.79 -1.95 -1.39
CA SER A 154 -6.57 -3.09 -1.87
C SER A 154 -7.44 -3.75 -0.79
N VAL A 155 -7.39 -3.25 0.47
CA VAL A 155 -8.06 -3.85 1.63
C VAL A 155 -7.67 -5.34 1.79
N THR A 156 -6.41 -5.64 1.48
CA THR A 156 -5.85 -6.99 1.56
C THR A 156 -5.17 -7.19 2.91
N GLN A 157 -5.58 -8.23 3.64
CA GLN A 157 -4.88 -8.62 4.86
C GLN A 157 -3.58 -9.35 4.50
N LEU A 158 -2.45 -8.82 4.96
CA LEU A 158 -1.15 -9.47 4.85
C LEU A 158 -1.07 -10.68 5.80
N LYS A 159 -0.41 -11.75 5.35
CA LYS A 159 -0.12 -12.90 6.21
C LYS A 159 0.80 -12.51 7.36
N GLU A 160 0.68 -13.22 8.49
CA GLU A 160 1.48 -12.98 9.69
C GLU A 160 2.99 -12.99 9.41
N GLY A 161 3.47 -13.95 8.59
CA GLY A 161 4.88 -14.02 8.19
C GLY A 161 5.36 -12.80 7.43
N THR A 162 4.54 -12.24 6.53
CA THR A 162 4.83 -11.00 5.81
C THR A 162 4.86 -9.80 6.75
N GLN A 163 3.88 -9.68 7.66
CA GLN A 163 3.83 -8.61 8.66
C GLN A 163 5.06 -8.65 9.57
N ALA A 164 5.44 -9.84 10.05
CA ALA A 164 6.64 -10.03 10.86
C ALA A 164 7.91 -9.60 10.11
N SER A 165 8.01 -9.92 8.81
CA SER A 165 9.15 -9.51 7.99
C SER A 165 9.21 -8.00 7.79
N ILE A 166 8.07 -7.34 7.53
CA ILE A 166 7.98 -5.87 7.43
C ILE A 166 8.43 -5.21 8.74
N GLU A 167 7.95 -5.67 9.88
CA GLU A 167 8.36 -5.13 11.17
C GLU A 167 9.85 -5.37 11.48
N ALA A 168 10.38 -6.52 11.08
CA ALA A 168 11.80 -6.82 11.25
C ALA A 168 12.68 -5.92 10.38
N VAL A 169 12.37 -5.67 9.10
CA VAL A 169 13.15 -4.74 8.26
C VAL A 169 13.10 -3.30 8.75
N LYS A 170 11.97 -2.86 9.33
CA LYS A 170 11.88 -1.54 9.97
C LYS A 170 12.86 -1.42 11.16
N LYS A 171 13.06 -2.50 11.92
CA LYS A 171 14.02 -2.55 13.05
C LYS A 171 15.47 -2.61 12.56
N VAL A 172 15.76 -3.45 11.57
CA VAL A 172 17.09 -3.59 10.96
C VAL A 172 17.52 -2.26 10.35
N GLY A 173 16.66 -1.58 9.59
CA GLY A 173 16.95 -0.26 9.02
C GLY A 173 17.29 0.80 10.08
N LYS A 174 16.67 0.75 11.26
CA LYS A 174 17.06 1.60 12.41
C LYS A 174 18.39 1.18 13.02
N GLY A 175 18.72 -0.12 13.01
CA GLY A 175 19.99 -0.67 13.49
C GLY A 175 21.15 -0.39 12.54
N ALA A 176 20.93 -0.53 11.23
CA ALA A 176 21.93 -0.22 10.20
C ALA A 176 22.37 1.26 10.24
N ALA A 177 21.44 2.18 10.54
CA ALA A 177 21.76 3.58 10.80
C ALA A 177 22.69 3.78 12.04
N LYS A 178 22.79 2.77 12.92
CA LYS A 178 23.67 2.72 14.09
C LYS A 178 24.88 1.80 13.91
N GLY A 179 25.13 1.30 12.68
CA GLY A 179 26.28 0.45 12.36
C GLY A 179 26.10 -1.05 12.61
N ALA A 180 24.93 -1.51 13.02
CA ALA A 180 24.63 -2.94 13.15
C ALA A 180 24.22 -3.51 11.79
N LYS A 181 24.86 -4.61 11.34
CA LYS A 181 24.47 -5.36 10.13
C LYS A 181 23.60 -6.54 10.52
N ALA A 182 22.52 -6.78 9.78
CA ALA A 182 21.76 -8.00 9.91
C ALA A 182 22.61 -9.22 9.50
N GLY A 183 22.43 -10.34 10.21
CA GLY A 183 23.05 -11.59 9.81
C GLY A 183 22.51 -12.13 8.48
N ALA A 184 23.30 -12.89 7.72
CA ALA A 184 22.87 -13.41 6.40
C ALA A 184 21.56 -14.21 6.49
N GLU A 185 21.40 -15.05 7.52
CA GLU A 185 20.18 -15.82 7.72
C GLU A 185 18.94 -14.94 8.00
N GLU A 186 19.12 -13.86 8.76
CA GLU A 186 18.05 -12.90 9.02
C GLU A 186 17.63 -12.20 7.74
N VAL A 187 18.59 -11.74 6.92
CA VAL A 187 18.34 -11.15 5.61
C VAL A 187 17.55 -12.12 4.71
N ASP A 188 17.90 -13.40 4.66
CA ASP A 188 17.20 -14.40 3.85
C ASP A 188 15.75 -14.61 4.29
N LYS A 189 15.48 -14.61 5.59
CA LYS A 189 14.10 -14.66 6.12
C LYS A 189 13.29 -13.44 5.72
N LEU A 190 13.90 -12.25 5.76
CA LEU A 190 13.25 -11.01 5.35
C LEU A 190 12.92 -11.02 3.84
N PHE A 191 13.87 -11.45 3.00
CA PHE A 191 13.65 -11.60 1.58
C PHE A 191 12.45 -12.48 1.27
N LYS A 192 12.42 -13.67 1.88
CA LYS A 192 11.34 -14.63 1.69
C LYS A 192 10.00 -14.04 2.11
N GLY A 193 9.90 -13.47 3.31
CA GLY A 193 8.64 -12.94 3.82
C GLY A 193 8.10 -11.75 3.04
N ILE A 194 8.96 -10.84 2.57
CA ILE A 194 8.56 -9.72 1.70
C ILE A 194 8.15 -10.25 0.32
N GLY A 195 8.90 -11.18 -0.28
CA GLY A 195 8.57 -11.80 -1.56
C GLY A 195 7.20 -12.50 -1.54
N GLU A 196 6.92 -13.29 -0.50
CA GLU A 196 5.61 -13.93 -0.30
C GLU A 196 4.48 -12.90 -0.18
N GLY A 197 4.73 -11.76 0.46
CA GLY A 197 3.77 -10.66 0.54
C GLY A 197 3.47 -10.04 -0.81
N ILE A 198 4.48 -9.82 -1.64
CA ILE A 198 4.34 -9.32 -3.01
C ILE A 198 3.48 -10.28 -3.85
N GLU A 199 3.75 -11.59 -3.78
CA GLU A 199 2.96 -12.59 -4.49
C GLU A 199 1.50 -12.62 -4.01
N ASP A 200 1.27 -12.56 -2.70
CA ASP A 200 -0.07 -12.58 -2.13
C ASP A 200 -0.92 -11.39 -2.54
N VAL A 201 -0.36 -10.19 -2.48
CA VAL A 201 -1.06 -8.97 -2.91
C VAL A 201 -1.27 -9.00 -4.43
N GLY A 202 -0.26 -9.39 -5.20
CA GLY A 202 -0.34 -9.46 -6.65
C GLY A 202 -1.44 -10.39 -7.18
N ARG A 203 -1.77 -11.47 -6.44
CA ARG A 203 -2.89 -12.36 -6.79
C ARG A 203 -4.27 -11.75 -6.57
N LYS A 204 -4.37 -10.65 -5.85
CA LYS A 204 -5.64 -10.00 -5.47
C LYS A 204 -5.90 -8.68 -6.21
N LEU A 205 -4.92 -8.17 -6.96
CA LEU A 205 -5.01 -6.97 -7.79
C LEU A 205 -5.49 -7.29 -9.21
#